data_5c046770acc4807102c8e2fb8aab18f1
#
_entry.id   5c046770acc4807102c8e2fb8aab18f1
#
_cell.length_a   1.000
_cell.length_b   1.000
_cell.length_c   1.000
_cell.angle_alpha   90.00
_cell.angle_beta   90.00
_cell.angle_gamma   90.00
#
_symmetry.space_group_name_H-M   'P 1'
#
loop_
_entity.id
_entity.type
_entity.pdbx_description
1 polymer ?
#
loop_
_entity_poly.entity_id
_entity_poly.type
_entity_poly.pdbx_seq_one_letter_code
_entity_poly.pdbx_strand_id
1 'polypeptide(L)'
;MALEGDQLTTDIASDGLAPNLPHAQHIHGLEQAMSECPTLANDQDGDGLVNTTEGAPSYGPILTSLTTEGDTSPESGLAVDRFPVANADGTLTYGRTLGVPSTVAERLGEFAIVQHGVDLNGNGVYDEEAAGPSDLDPSLPQEATIPANCGRILPVSG
;
A
#
# COMPACT_ATOMS: atom_id res chain seq x y z
N MET A 1 -4.17 -13.90 5.81
CA MET A 1 -4.78 -13.08 6.87
C MET A 1 -5.82 -13.89 7.64
N ALA A 2 -5.94 -13.67 8.95
CA ALA A 2 -6.98 -14.25 9.82
C ALA A 2 -7.57 -13.15 10.70
N LEU A 3 -8.90 -13.17 10.90
CA LEU A 3 -9.62 -12.18 11.69
C LEU A 3 -10.31 -12.90 12.87
N GLU A 4 -10.04 -12.44 14.09
CA GLU A 4 -10.69 -12.90 15.32
C GLU A 4 -11.24 -11.67 16.07
N GLY A 5 -12.55 -11.45 15.95
CA GLY A 5 -13.17 -10.22 16.47
C GLY A 5 -12.66 -9.00 15.71
N ASP A 6 -11.98 -8.10 16.41
CA ASP A 6 -11.32 -6.92 15.87
C ASP A 6 -9.79 -7.08 15.71
N GLN A 7 -9.27 -8.28 15.98
CA GLN A 7 -7.84 -8.60 15.84
C GLN A 7 -7.57 -9.23 14.49
N LEU A 8 -6.84 -8.51 13.66
CA LEU A 8 -6.42 -8.96 12.34
C LEU A 8 -4.97 -9.44 12.39
N THR A 9 -4.75 -10.73 12.14
CA THR A 9 -3.42 -11.28 11.91
C THR A 9 -3.13 -11.27 10.41
N THR A 10 -2.07 -10.58 10.03
CA THR A 10 -1.63 -10.46 8.63
C THR A 10 -0.35 -11.25 8.41
N ASP A 11 -0.29 -11.96 7.30
CA ASP A 11 0.93 -12.53 6.74
C ASP A 11 0.94 -12.16 5.26
N ILE A 12 1.93 -11.36 4.86
CA ILE A 12 2.10 -10.85 3.50
C ILE A 12 3.46 -11.32 2.99
N ALA A 13 3.49 -11.84 1.79
CA ALA A 13 4.70 -12.09 1.03
C ALA A 13 4.51 -11.50 -0.36
N SER A 14 5.47 -10.71 -0.80
CA SER A 14 5.47 -10.06 -2.11
C SER A 14 6.88 -10.09 -2.70
N ASP A 15 6.96 -9.91 -4.00
CA ASP A 15 8.19 -9.84 -4.78
C ASP A 15 8.10 -8.73 -5.83
N GLY A 16 9.24 -8.42 -6.48
CA GLY A 16 9.32 -7.39 -7.50
C GLY A 16 9.31 -5.97 -6.96
N LEU A 17 9.53 -5.79 -5.66
CA LEU A 17 9.61 -4.48 -5.01
C LEU A 17 11.02 -3.88 -5.15
N ALA A 18 11.13 -2.55 -4.96
CA ALA A 18 12.42 -1.85 -4.97
C ALA A 18 13.33 -2.38 -3.84
N PRO A 19 14.50 -2.97 -4.17
CA PRO A 19 15.34 -3.64 -3.19
C PRO A 19 15.91 -2.68 -2.14
N ASN A 20 15.96 -3.14 -0.88
CA ASN A 20 16.52 -2.43 0.27
C ASN A 20 15.81 -1.10 0.60
N LEU A 21 14.64 -0.85 0.03
CA LEU A 21 13.83 0.34 0.28
C LEU A 21 12.58 0.00 1.11
N PRO A 22 12.06 0.96 1.90
CA PRO A 22 10.81 0.78 2.65
C PRO A 22 9.62 0.84 1.69
N HIS A 23 8.62 -0.01 1.96
CA HIS A 23 7.38 -0.02 1.19
C HIS A 23 6.20 0.28 2.11
N ALA A 24 5.64 1.48 1.99
CA ALA A 24 4.40 1.82 2.67
C ALA A 24 3.30 0.88 2.19
N GLN A 25 2.54 0.29 3.13
CA GLN A 25 1.51 -0.67 2.78
C GLN A 25 0.26 -0.48 3.64
N HIS A 26 -0.90 -0.54 2.99
CA HIS A 26 -2.15 -0.21 3.62
C HIS A 26 -3.28 -1.13 3.18
N ILE A 27 -4.28 -1.31 4.06
CA ILE A 27 -5.61 -1.73 3.65
C ILE A 27 -6.34 -0.48 3.17
N HIS A 28 -6.79 -0.52 1.93
CA HIS A 28 -7.58 0.51 1.28
C HIS A 28 -9.01 0.03 1.04
N GLY A 29 -9.98 0.95 1.10
CA GLY A 29 -11.35 0.58 0.87
C GLY A 29 -12.27 1.72 0.47
N LEU A 30 -13.29 1.37 -0.31
CA LEU A 30 -14.39 2.24 -0.70
C LEU A 30 -15.59 2.02 0.21
N GLU A 31 -16.32 3.10 0.55
CA GLU A 31 -17.47 3.01 1.46
C GLU A 31 -18.63 2.19 0.89
N GLN A 32 -18.88 2.26 -0.42
CA GLN A 32 -20.07 1.70 -1.08
C GLN A 32 -19.78 0.73 -2.22
N ALA A 33 -18.53 0.33 -2.39
CA ALA A 33 -18.12 -0.57 -3.46
C ALA A 33 -16.96 -1.47 -3.02
N MET A 34 -16.74 -2.54 -3.75
CA MET A 34 -15.51 -3.33 -3.61
C MET A 34 -14.33 -2.53 -4.15
N SER A 35 -13.24 -2.51 -3.39
CA SER A 35 -12.00 -1.90 -3.83
C SER A 35 -11.31 -2.78 -4.87
N GLU A 36 -10.71 -2.15 -5.86
CA GLU A 36 -10.04 -2.82 -6.97
C GLU A 36 -8.62 -2.28 -7.15
N CYS A 37 -7.77 -3.05 -7.79
CA CYS A 37 -6.44 -2.58 -8.16
C CYS A 37 -6.52 -1.70 -9.40
N PRO A 38 -5.81 -0.56 -9.43
CA PRO A 38 -5.75 0.29 -10.61
C PRO A 38 -5.00 -0.40 -11.75
N THR A 39 -5.22 0.09 -12.94
CA THR A 39 -4.54 -0.34 -14.16
C THR A 39 -4.03 0.89 -14.91
N LEU A 40 -3.23 0.72 -15.96
CA LEU A 40 -2.80 1.84 -16.82
C LEU A 40 -3.95 2.64 -17.45
N ALA A 41 -5.19 2.13 -17.42
CA ALA A 41 -6.35 2.92 -17.80
C ALA A 41 -6.69 4.04 -16.80
N ASN A 42 -6.10 4.01 -15.62
CA ASN A 42 -6.22 5.05 -14.60
C ASN A 42 -5.19 6.17 -14.75
N ASP A 43 -4.14 5.99 -15.56
CA ASP A 43 -3.19 7.03 -15.95
C ASP A 43 -3.95 8.11 -16.76
N GLN A 44 -4.21 9.25 -16.11
CA GLN A 44 -5.05 10.32 -16.66
C GLN A 44 -4.23 11.40 -17.37
N ASP A 45 -3.00 11.60 -16.95
CA ASP A 45 -2.11 12.61 -17.53
C ASP A 45 -1.22 12.04 -18.65
N GLY A 46 -1.15 10.71 -18.79
CA GLY A 46 -0.49 10.03 -19.88
C GLY A 46 1.03 9.95 -19.71
N ASP A 47 1.52 10.04 -18.48
CA ASP A 47 2.95 9.95 -18.19
C ASP A 47 3.48 8.51 -18.14
N GLY A 48 2.58 7.51 -18.20
CA GLY A 48 2.89 6.07 -18.17
C GLY A 48 2.94 5.47 -16.77
N LEU A 49 2.62 6.24 -15.74
CA LEU A 49 2.52 5.81 -14.35
C LEU A 49 1.06 5.89 -13.90
N VAL A 50 0.75 5.22 -12.80
CA VAL A 50 -0.50 5.45 -12.06
C VAL A 50 -0.09 5.91 -10.67
N ASN A 51 -0.14 7.21 -10.45
CA ASN A 51 0.20 7.80 -9.17
C ASN A 51 -0.89 7.56 -8.12
N THR A 52 -0.69 8.04 -6.90
CA THR A 52 -1.62 7.79 -5.79
C THR A 52 -2.99 8.44 -6.02
N THR A 53 -3.03 9.65 -6.56
CA THR A 53 -4.29 10.37 -6.86
C THR A 53 -5.09 9.65 -7.95
N GLU A 54 -4.43 9.12 -8.95
CA GLU A 54 -5.05 8.38 -10.05
C GLU A 54 -5.51 6.97 -9.63
N GLY A 55 -4.78 6.33 -8.72
CA GLY A 55 -5.16 5.03 -8.18
C GLY A 55 -6.28 5.08 -7.15
N ALA A 56 -6.40 6.18 -6.40
CA ALA A 56 -7.36 6.33 -5.32
C ALA A 56 -8.82 6.04 -5.69
N PRO A 57 -9.34 6.42 -6.88
CA PRO A 57 -10.70 6.04 -7.28
C PRO A 57 -10.94 4.53 -7.36
N SER A 58 -9.90 3.73 -7.56
CA SER A 58 -9.99 2.27 -7.66
C SER A 58 -9.97 1.59 -6.29
N TYR A 59 -9.00 1.94 -5.44
CA TYR A 59 -8.82 1.25 -4.15
C TYR A 59 -9.37 2.02 -2.95
N GLY A 60 -9.64 3.31 -3.07
CA GLY A 60 -10.18 4.15 -1.99
C GLY A 60 -9.12 4.67 -1.00
N PRO A 61 -9.58 5.35 0.06
CA PRO A 61 -8.70 5.86 1.11
C PRO A 61 -8.04 4.75 1.94
N ILE A 62 -7.00 5.14 2.69
CA ILE A 62 -6.38 4.27 3.71
C ILE A 62 -7.38 4.02 4.83
N LEU A 63 -7.58 2.76 5.18
CA LEU A 63 -8.38 2.33 6.33
C LEU A 63 -7.50 1.84 7.49
N THR A 64 -6.37 1.20 7.17
CA THR A 64 -5.42 0.67 8.15
C THR A 64 -4.01 0.70 7.56
N SER A 65 -3.08 1.26 8.31
CA SER A 65 -1.65 1.26 7.97
C SER A 65 -0.99 -0.01 8.50
N LEU A 66 -0.36 -0.78 7.63
CA LEU A 66 0.32 -2.03 7.98
C LEU A 66 1.77 -1.76 8.38
N THR A 67 1.94 -0.94 9.42
CA THR A 67 3.24 -0.58 9.99
C THR A 67 3.87 -1.77 10.72
N THR A 68 5.19 -1.78 10.87
CA THR A 68 5.93 -2.82 11.61
C THR A 68 5.73 -2.71 13.11
N GLU A 69 5.50 -1.49 13.60
CA GLU A 69 5.26 -1.20 15.02
C GLU A 69 4.39 0.05 15.21
N GLY A 70 3.90 0.26 16.43
CA GLY A 70 3.15 1.45 16.82
C GLY A 70 1.76 1.54 16.19
N ASP A 71 1.34 2.77 15.91
CA ASP A 71 0.02 3.11 15.39
C ASP A 71 -0.23 2.54 13.99
N THR A 72 -1.46 2.08 13.77
CA THR A 72 -1.92 1.48 12.51
C THR A 72 -3.09 2.24 11.88
N SER A 73 -3.42 3.40 12.42
CA SER A 73 -4.48 4.26 11.86
C SER A 73 -4.09 4.85 10.50
N PRO A 74 -5.05 5.43 9.76
CA PRO A 74 -4.76 6.13 8.51
C PRO A 74 -3.74 7.26 8.63
N GLU A 75 -3.64 7.90 9.80
CA GLU A 75 -2.67 8.97 10.10
C GLU A 75 -1.21 8.52 10.00
N SER A 76 -0.97 7.21 10.11
CA SER A 76 0.36 6.62 9.92
C SER A 76 0.70 6.31 8.46
N GLY A 77 -0.17 6.64 7.51
CA GLY A 77 -0.03 6.27 6.10
C GLY A 77 1.28 6.71 5.45
N LEU A 78 1.84 7.83 5.87
CA LEU A 78 3.09 8.37 5.33
C LEU A 78 4.28 8.24 6.29
N ALA A 79 4.17 7.45 7.35
CA ALA A 79 5.26 7.17 8.28
C ALA A 79 6.23 6.15 7.67
N VAL A 80 6.93 6.53 6.60
CA VAL A 80 7.75 5.65 5.74
C VAL A 80 8.82 4.87 6.50
N ASP A 81 9.31 5.40 7.60
CA ASP A 81 10.30 4.78 8.50
C ASP A 81 9.72 3.63 9.34
N ARG A 82 8.39 3.46 9.36
CA ARG A 82 7.70 2.39 10.10
C ARG A 82 7.12 1.28 9.21
N PHE A 83 7.42 1.30 7.94
CA PHE A 83 7.01 0.24 7.03
C PHE A 83 8.13 -0.78 6.77
N PRO A 84 7.80 -2.00 6.35
CA PRO A 84 8.81 -3.01 6.12
C PRO A 84 9.69 -2.64 4.92
N VAL A 85 10.95 -3.07 5.00
CA VAL A 85 11.97 -2.88 3.96
C VAL A 85 12.09 -4.16 3.15
N ALA A 86 12.08 -4.05 1.82
CA ALA A 86 12.32 -5.19 0.95
C ALA A 86 13.76 -5.71 1.05
N ASN A 87 13.93 -7.00 0.86
CA ASN A 87 15.24 -7.63 0.79
C ASN A 87 16.02 -7.18 -0.47
N ALA A 88 17.30 -7.52 -0.53
CA ALA A 88 18.17 -7.19 -1.66
C ALA A 88 17.73 -7.83 -3.00
N ASP A 89 16.87 -8.82 -2.97
CA ASP A 89 16.27 -9.47 -4.13
C ASP A 89 14.87 -8.95 -4.49
N GLY A 90 14.41 -7.90 -3.80
CA GLY A 90 13.08 -7.31 -4.02
C GLY A 90 11.93 -8.11 -3.38
N THR A 91 12.23 -9.10 -2.56
CA THR A 91 11.21 -9.81 -1.77
C THR A 91 10.91 -9.08 -0.47
N LEU A 92 9.66 -9.15 -0.01
CA LEU A 92 9.23 -8.60 1.27
C LEU A 92 8.34 -9.60 1.99
N THR A 93 8.58 -9.76 3.28
CA THR A 93 7.68 -10.49 4.17
C THR A 93 7.26 -9.61 5.33
N TYR A 94 5.98 -9.67 5.67
CA TYR A 94 5.43 -8.91 6.79
C TYR A 94 4.44 -9.77 7.55
N GLY A 95 4.54 -9.76 8.88
CA GLY A 95 3.61 -10.45 9.76
C GLY A 95 3.34 -9.61 11.01
N ARG A 96 2.06 -9.34 11.29
CA ARG A 96 1.65 -8.62 12.48
C ARG A 96 0.20 -8.93 12.84
N THR A 97 -0.11 -8.99 14.14
CA THR A 97 -1.48 -8.93 14.65
C THR A 97 -1.75 -7.51 15.11
N LEU A 98 -2.84 -6.93 14.64
CA LEU A 98 -3.23 -5.54 14.91
C LEU A 98 -4.74 -5.41 15.08
N GLY A 99 -5.16 -4.42 15.89
CA GLY A 99 -6.57 -4.09 16.01
C GLY A 99 -7.05 -3.29 14.79
N VAL A 100 -8.23 -3.64 14.29
CA VAL A 100 -8.89 -2.90 13.21
C VAL A 100 -10.27 -2.42 13.66
N PRO A 101 -10.77 -1.28 13.15
CA PRO A 101 -12.14 -0.85 13.42
C PRO A 101 -13.16 -1.90 12.96
N SER A 102 -14.30 -1.98 13.64
CA SER A 102 -15.38 -2.92 13.27
C SER A 102 -15.84 -2.75 11.82
N THR A 103 -15.85 -1.51 11.32
CA THR A 103 -16.16 -1.20 9.92
C THR A 103 -15.19 -1.82 8.92
N VAL A 104 -13.95 -2.04 9.33
CA VAL A 104 -12.94 -2.75 8.53
C VAL A 104 -13.11 -4.26 8.69
N ALA A 105 -13.27 -4.74 9.93
CA ALA A 105 -13.42 -6.15 10.23
C ALA A 105 -14.61 -6.78 9.49
N GLU A 106 -15.77 -6.13 9.53
CA GLU A 106 -17.01 -6.62 8.92
C GLU A 106 -16.98 -6.69 7.39
N ARG A 107 -16.11 -5.90 6.76
CA ARG A 107 -16.03 -5.76 5.30
C ARG A 107 -14.67 -6.14 4.71
N LEU A 108 -13.81 -6.80 5.47
CA LEU A 108 -12.42 -7.06 5.08
C LEU A 108 -12.28 -7.65 3.67
N GLY A 109 -13.17 -8.55 3.26
CA GLY A 109 -13.17 -9.17 1.93
C GLY A 109 -13.58 -8.24 0.77
N GLU A 110 -13.95 -6.99 1.05
CA GLU A 110 -14.29 -5.98 0.04
C GLU A 110 -13.13 -5.02 -0.26
N PHE A 111 -12.03 -5.14 0.47
CA PHE A 111 -10.91 -4.21 0.43
C PHE A 111 -9.72 -4.73 -0.38
N ALA A 112 -8.76 -3.85 -0.59
CA ALA A 112 -7.50 -4.18 -1.24
C ALA A 112 -6.31 -3.82 -0.33
N ILE A 113 -5.21 -4.52 -0.50
CA ILE A 113 -3.91 -4.11 0.03
C ILE A 113 -3.16 -3.45 -1.10
N VAL A 114 -2.59 -2.29 -0.83
CA VAL A 114 -1.69 -1.59 -1.74
C VAL A 114 -0.35 -1.43 -1.05
N GLN A 115 0.71 -1.81 -1.75
CA GLN A 115 2.10 -1.52 -1.39
C GLN A 115 2.62 -0.44 -2.30
N HIS A 116 3.29 0.56 -1.73
CA HIS A 116 3.81 1.73 -2.42
C HIS A 116 5.32 1.70 -2.49
N GLY A 117 5.88 2.45 -3.42
CA GLY A 117 7.31 2.64 -3.59
C GLY A 117 7.86 1.94 -4.84
N VAL A 118 8.29 2.74 -5.81
CA VAL A 118 8.91 2.28 -7.05
C VAL A 118 10.17 3.10 -7.30
N ASP A 119 11.30 2.45 -7.37
CA ASP A 119 12.57 3.07 -7.79
C ASP A 119 12.59 3.09 -9.33
N LEU A 120 12.17 4.19 -9.92
CA LEU A 120 11.94 4.31 -11.36
C LEU A 120 13.23 4.38 -12.17
N ASN A 121 14.27 4.96 -11.60
CA ASN A 121 15.57 5.13 -12.26
C ASN A 121 16.58 4.03 -11.86
N GLY A 122 16.27 3.19 -10.87
CA GLY A 122 17.09 2.06 -10.45
C GLY A 122 18.34 2.46 -9.67
N ASN A 123 18.34 3.64 -9.03
CA ASN A 123 19.51 4.15 -8.32
C ASN A 123 19.59 3.71 -6.83
N GLY A 124 18.55 3.02 -6.32
CA GLY A 124 18.51 2.44 -4.98
C GLY A 124 18.05 3.41 -3.89
N VAL A 125 17.44 4.52 -4.26
CA VAL A 125 16.82 5.49 -3.34
C VAL A 125 15.52 6.01 -3.95
N TYR A 126 14.58 6.45 -3.13
CA TYR A 126 13.44 7.22 -3.62
C TYR A 126 13.85 8.69 -3.68
N ASP A 127 13.85 9.26 -4.85
CA ASP A 127 14.18 10.67 -5.11
C ASP A 127 13.22 11.32 -6.11
N GLU A 128 13.46 12.58 -6.44
CA GLU A 128 12.62 13.35 -7.36
C GLU A 128 13.15 13.36 -8.81
N GLU A 129 14.26 12.64 -9.12
CA GLU A 129 14.91 12.76 -10.43
C GLU A 129 14.05 12.19 -11.57
N ALA A 130 13.32 11.09 -11.29
CA ALA A 130 12.54 10.41 -12.31
C ALA A 130 11.10 10.93 -12.46
N ALA A 131 10.45 11.31 -11.36
CA ALA A 131 9.02 11.64 -11.36
C ALA A 131 8.65 12.87 -10.52
N GLY A 132 9.64 13.59 -9.98
CA GLY A 132 9.40 14.77 -9.15
C GLY A 132 8.80 14.50 -7.78
N PRO A 133 8.23 15.54 -7.14
CA PRO A 133 7.58 15.42 -5.84
C PRO A 133 6.28 14.65 -5.92
N SER A 134 5.88 14.02 -4.82
CA SER A 134 4.64 13.25 -4.72
C SER A 134 3.40 14.13 -4.91
N ASP A 135 2.44 13.63 -5.65
CA ASP A 135 1.11 14.20 -5.81
C ASP A 135 0.30 14.21 -4.50
N LEU A 136 0.63 13.29 -3.57
CA LEU A 136 -0.03 13.15 -2.28
C LEU A 136 0.56 14.08 -1.22
N ASP A 137 1.89 14.15 -1.13
CA ASP A 137 2.63 15.01 -0.21
C ASP A 137 3.93 15.48 -0.86
N PRO A 138 4.03 16.75 -1.26
CA PRO A 138 5.21 17.29 -1.96
C PRO A 138 6.51 17.28 -1.15
N SER A 139 6.48 16.93 0.13
CA SER A 139 7.68 16.73 0.94
C SER A 139 8.34 15.36 0.72
N LEU A 140 7.66 14.46 -0.01
CA LEU A 140 8.14 13.15 -0.38
C LEU A 140 8.36 13.08 -1.90
N PRO A 141 9.29 12.27 -2.39
CA PRO A 141 9.41 11.98 -3.81
C PRO A 141 8.22 11.13 -4.30
N GLN A 142 7.82 11.33 -5.55
CA GLN A 142 6.76 10.54 -6.18
C GLN A 142 7.06 9.04 -6.12
N GLU A 143 8.32 8.65 -6.30
CA GLU A 143 8.77 7.26 -6.22
C GLU A 143 8.38 6.56 -4.90
N ALA A 144 8.35 7.27 -3.78
CA ALA A 144 7.98 6.70 -2.47
C ALA A 144 6.48 6.40 -2.33
N THR A 145 5.63 7.07 -3.12
CA THR A 145 4.17 7.02 -2.97
C THR A 145 3.44 6.31 -4.11
N ILE A 146 4.08 6.08 -5.25
CA ILE A 146 3.48 5.34 -6.37
C ILE A 146 3.06 3.93 -5.92
N PRO A 147 1.84 3.48 -6.24
CA PRO A 147 1.43 2.09 -6.05
C PRO A 147 2.34 1.13 -6.82
N ALA A 148 3.07 0.28 -6.10
CA ALA A 148 3.97 -0.71 -6.67
C ALA A 148 3.30 -2.07 -6.84
N ASN A 149 2.43 -2.43 -5.87
CA ASN A 149 1.76 -3.72 -5.84
C ASN A 149 0.37 -3.54 -5.25
N CYS A 150 -0.59 -4.31 -5.75
CA CYS A 150 -1.97 -4.26 -5.26
C CYS A 150 -2.60 -5.65 -5.34
N GLY A 151 -3.36 -6.00 -4.31
CA GLY A 151 -4.11 -7.25 -4.27
C GLY A 151 -5.43 -7.09 -3.52
N ARG A 152 -6.50 -7.64 -4.08
CA ARG A 152 -7.79 -7.71 -3.37
C ARG A 152 -7.71 -8.74 -2.24
N ILE A 153 -8.32 -8.42 -1.12
CA ILE A 153 -8.48 -9.35 0.00
C ILE A 153 -9.66 -10.28 -0.35
N LEU A 154 -9.36 -11.56 -0.47
CA LEU A 154 -10.37 -12.57 -0.79
C LEU A 154 -10.63 -13.45 0.44
N PRO A 155 -11.89 -13.80 0.72
CA PRO A 155 -12.19 -14.75 1.78
C PRO A 155 -11.58 -16.11 1.41
N VAL A 156 -10.96 -16.76 2.39
CA VAL A 156 -10.52 -18.15 2.22
C VAL A 156 -11.78 -19.01 2.25
N SER A 157 -12.12 -19.64 1.13
CA SER A 157 -13.17 -20.66 1.10
C SER A 157 -12.68 -21.86 1.93
N GLY A 158 -13.31 -22.06 3.07
CA GLY A 158 -13.12 -23.24 3.91
C GLY A 158 -13.63 -24.52 3.24
#